data_091853dd42e684bcd3bbcd6bd0335199
#
_entry.id   091853dd42e684bcd3bbcd6bd0335199
#
_cell.length_a   1.000
_cell.length_b   1.000
_cell.length_c   1.000
_cell.angle_alpha   90.00
_cell.angle_beta   90.00
_cell.angle_gamma   90.00
#
_symmetry.space_group_name_H-M   'P 1'
#
loop_
_entity.id
_entity.type
_entity.pdbx_description
1 polymer ?
#
loop_
_entity_poly.entity_id
_entity_poly.type
_entity_poly.pdbx_seq_one_letter_code
_entity_poly.pdbx_strand_id
1 'polypeptide(L)' 'MIVTHLESKKMLYLVKIEEVIAEANAKGISAYRIAKDTGLSTQTVYAYFNGERVSVRTQETIINYINKQ' A
#
# COMPACT_ATOMS: atom_id res chain seq x y z
N MET A 1 14.82 -24.98 -0.76
CA MET A 1 14.05 -24.55 0.41
C MET A 1 12.58 -24.45 0.05
N ILE A 2 11.73 -25.03 0.87
CA ILE A 2 10.28 -24.98 0.62
C ILE A 2 9.71 -23.80 1.42
N VAL A 3 9.09 -22.86 0.71
CA VAL A 3 8.43 -21.74 1.34
C VAL A 3 6.99 -22.14 1.67
N THR A 4 6.55 -21.92 2.89
CA THR A 4 5.19 -22.25 3.28
C THR A 4 4.21 -21.35 2.53
N HIS A 5 2.98 -21.82 2.38
CA HIS A 5 1.92 -21.05 1.73
C HIS A 5 1.72 -19.68 2.41
N LEU A 6 1.81 -19.63 3.74
CA LEU A 6 1.66 -18.40 4.49
C LEU A 6 2.79 -17.40 4.20
N GLU A 7 4.02 -17.90 4.13
CA GLU A 7 5.17 -17.04 3.82
C GLU A 7 5.08 -16.49 2.41
N SER A 8 4.63 -17.31 1.44
CA SER A 8 4.42 -16.86 0.07
C SER A 8 3.43 -15.70 0.01
N LYS A 9 2.31 -15.80 0.74
CA LYS A 9 1.30 -14.73 0.78
C LYS A 9 1.87 -13.46 1.38
N LYS A 10 2.68 -13.58 2.43
CA LYS A 10 3.32 -12.43 3.06
C LYS A 10 4.28 -11.74 2.11
N MET A 11 5.07 -12.51 1.38
CA MET A 11 6.00 -11.97 0.39
C MET A 11 5.28 -11.24 -0.72
N LEU A 12 4.17 -11.80 -1.22
CA LEU A 12 3.37 -11.16 -2.27
C LEU A 12 2.79 -9.85 -1.78
N TYR A 13 2.34 -9.80 -0.54
CA TYR A 13 1.81 -8.59 0.07
C TYR A 13 2.89 -7.48 0.11
N LEU A 14 4.08 -7.82 0.56
CA LEU A 14 5.20 -6.86 0.65
C LEU A 14 5.67 -6.40 -0.74
N VAL A 15 5.73 -7.29 -1.70
CA VAL A 15 6.10 -6.95 -3.08
C VAL A 15 5.09 -5.97 -3.66
N LYS A 16 3.80 -6.22 -3.42
CA LYS A 16 2.76 -5.31 -3.91
C LYS A 16 2.89 -3.92 -3.29
N ILE A 17 3.20 -3.84 -2.00
CA ILE A 17 3.41 -2.56 -1.33
C ILE A 17 4.59 -1.81 -1.96
N GLU A 18 5.68 -2.50 -2.24
CA GLU A 18 6.85 -1.87 -2.87
C GLU A 18 6.50 -1.29 -4.24
N GLU A 19 5.70 -2.01 -5.03
CA GLU A 19 5.22 -1.54 -6.31
C GLU A 19 4.34 -0.29 -6.15
N VAL A 20 3.46 -0.29 -5.17
CA VAL A 20 2.57 0.84 -4.90
C VAL A 20 3.38 2.08 -4.49
N ILE A 21 4.38 1.89 -3.62
CA ILE A 21 5.25 2.98 -3.20
C ILE A 21 6.02 3.55 -4.39
N ALA A 22 6.57 2.69 -5.24
CA ALA A 22 7.31 3.12 -6.43
C ALA A 22 6.42 3.94 -7.36
N GLU A 23 5.18 3.49 -7.56
CA GLU A 23 4.21 4.20 -8.39
C GLU A 23 3.88 5.57 -7.80
N ALA A 24 3.65 5.64 -6.49
CA ALA A 24 3.36 6.90 -5.82
C ALA A 24 4.53 7.86 -5.95
N ASN A 25 5.75 7.37 -5.74
CA ASN A 25 6.96 8.19 -5.87
C ASN A 25 7.15 8.69 -7.30
N ALA A 26 6.91 7.84 -8.29
CA ALA A 26 7.03 8.23 -9.69
C ALA A 26 6.04 9.34 -10.06
N LYS A 27 4.88 9.35 -9.41
CA LYS A 27 3.84 10.36 -9.65
C LYS A 27 3.94 11.56 -8.70
N GLY A 28 4.88 11.55 -7.77
CA GLY A 28 5.06 12.62 -6.80
C GLY A 28 3.93 12.70 -5.77
N ILE A 29 3.33 11.57 -5.42
CA ILE A 29 2.21 11.50 -4.49
C ILE A 29 2.72 11.12 -3.10
N SER A 30 2.50 11.99 -2.10
CA SER A 30 2.89 11.71 -0.73
C SER A 30 1.81 10.93 0.01
N ALA A 31 2.19 10.26 1.11
CA ALA A 31 1.24 9.59 1.98
C ALA A 31 0.21 10.57 2.55
N TYR A 32 0.65 11.76 2.89
CA TYR A 32 -0.24 12.82 3.38
C TYR A 32 -1.33 13.15 2.35
N ARG A 33 -0.92 13.31 1.09
CA ARG A 33 -1.85 13.60 0.01
C ARG A 33 -2.87 12.48 -0.19
N ILE A 34 -2.41 11.23 -0.13
CA ILE A 34 -3.28 10.07 -0.24
C ILE A 34 -4.33 10.10 0.88
N ALA A 35 -3.89 10.29 2.11
CA ALA A 35 -4.78 10.32 3.27
C ALA A 35 -5.81 11.44 3.14
N LYS A 36 -5.34 12.62 2.77
CA LYS A 36 -6.21 13.80 2.64
C LYS A 36 -7.31 13.58 1.60
N ASP A 37 -6.93 13.05 0.44
CA ASP A 37 -7.87 12.93 -0.68
C ASP A 37 -8.78 11.70 -0.58
N THR A 38 -8.37 10.68 0.15
CA THR A 38 -9.15 9.45 0.30
C THR A 38 -10.00 9.43 1.57
N GLY A 39 -9.72 10.32 2.51
CA GLY A 39 -10.39 10.31 3.81
C GLY A 39 -9.78 9.33 4.81
N LEU A 40 -8.70 8.64 4.44
CA LEU A 40 -7.99 7.75 5.35
C LEU A 40 -7.12 8.57 6.30
N SER A 41 -6.78 7.98 7.45
CA SER A 41 -5.83 8.65 8.34
C SER A 41 -4.41 8.51 7.77
N THR A 42 -3.57 9.50 8.06
CA THR A 42 -2.16 9.44 7.65
C THR A 42 -1.47 8.22 8.24
N GLN A 43 -1.78 7.88 9.50
CA GLN A 43 -1.24 6.70 10.15
C GLN A 43 -1.59 5.42 9.39
N THR A 44 -2.81 5.31 8.89
CA THR A 44 -3.24 4.14 8.13
C THR A 44 -2.45 4.00 6.83
N VAL A 45 -2.23 5.10 6.12
CA VAL A 45 -1.46 5.07 4.88
C VAL A 45 0.00 4.71 5.17
N TYR A 46 0.61 5.30 6.20
CA TYR A 46 1.97 4.94 6.59
C TYR A 46 2.08 3.49 7.05
N ALA A 47 1.07 3.00 7.80
CA ALA A 47 1.06 1.60 8.23
C ALA A 47 1.12 0.67 7.02
N TYR A 48 0.32 0.93 6.00
CA TYR A 48 0.34 0.15 4.78
C TYR A 48 1.72 0.20 4.11
N PHE A 49 2.29 1.38 3.97
CA PHE A 49 3.59 1.55 3.32
C PHE A 49 4.74 0.93 4.12
N ASN A 50 4.57 0.80 5.44
CA ASN A 50 5.55 0.13 6.30
C ASN A 50 5.40 -1.39 6.32
N GLY A 51 4.47 -1.93 5.56
CA GLY A 51 4.28 -3.38 5.47
C GLY A 51 3.32 -3.95 6.50
N GLU A 52 2.65 -3.11 7.28
CA GLU A 52 1.69 -3.59 8.26
C GLU A 52 0.39 -4.00 7.58
N ARG A 53 -0.30 -4.95 8.18
CA ARG A 53 -1.58 -5.42 7.65
C ARG A 53 -2.65 -4.35 7.81
N VAL A 54 -3.32 -4.05 6.72
CA VAL A 54 -4.50 -3.18 6.72
C VAL A 54 -5.62 -3.92 5.99
N SER A 55 -6.85 -3.44 6.14
CA SER A 55 -7.98 -4.08 5.49
C SER A 55 -7.83 -4.06 3.96
N VAL A 56 -8.46 -5.03 3.30
CA VAL A 56 -8.45 -5.08 1.83
C VAL A 56 -9.05 -3.80 1.25
N ARG A 57 -10.09 -3.29 1.87
CA ARG A 57 -10.73 -2.04 1.43
C ARG A 57 -9.75 -0.87 1.49
N THR A 58 -8.97 -0.77 2.55
CA THR A 58 -7.94 0.27 2.68
C THR A 58 -6.90 0.14 1.59
N GLN A 59 -6.42 -1.08 1.34
CA GLN A 59 -5.45 -1.33 0.28
C GLN A 59 -6.00 -0.89 -1.08
N GLU A 60 -7.21 -1.30 -1.40
CA GLU A 60 -7.85 -0.95 -2.67
C GLU A 60 -8.03 0.56 -2.82
N THR A 61 -8.41 1.23 -1.72
CA THR A 61 -8.59 2.69 -1.74
C THR A 61 -7.28 3.38 -2.10
N ILE A 62 -6.17 2.97 -1.48
CA ILE A 62 -4.86 3.55 -1.75
C ILE A 62 -4.42 3.27 -3.18
N ILE A 63 -4.52 2.02 -3.60
CA ILE A 63 -4.09 1.60 -4.94
C ILE A 63 -4.89 2.32 -6.02
N ASN A 64 -6.21 2.36 -5.88
CA ASN A 64 -7.08 3.00 -6.86
C ASN A 64 -6.81 4.50 -6.94
N TYR A 65 -6.55 5.15 -5.80
CA TYR A 65 -6.23 6.56 -5.79
C TYR A 65 -4.97 6.84 -6.60
N ILE A 66 -3.91 6.06 -6.35
CA ILE A 66 -2.64 6.24 -7.05
C ILE A 66 -2.79 5.98 -8.54
N ASN A 67 -3.55 4.95 -8.91
CA ASN A 67 -3.74 4.60 -10.32
C ASN A 67 -4.51 5.66 -11.10
N LYS A 68 -5.32 6.46 -10.44
CA LYS A 68 -6.10 7.54 -11.07
C LYS A 68 -5.31 8.82 -11.28
N GLN A 69 -4.17 8.95 -10.67
CA GLN A 69 -3.35 10.17 -10.77
C GLN A 69 -2.48 10.23 -12.02
#